data_00319fff4c91c03e4b3df9351e8c13bb
#
_entry.id   00319fff4c91c03e4b3df9351e8c13bb
#
_cell.length_a   1.000
_cell.length_b   1.000
_cell.length_c   1.000
_cell.angle_alpha   90.00
_cell.angle_beta   90.00
_cell.angle_gamma   90.00
#
_symmetry.space_group_name_H-M   'P 1'
#
loop_
_entity.id
_entity.type
_entity.pdbx_description
1 polymer ?
#
loop_
_entity_poly.entity_id
_entity_poly.type
_entity_poly.pdbx_seq_one_letter_code
_entity_poly.pdbx_strand_id
1 'polypeptide(L)'
;MAKDVSRRSVIAALAAAVPISGARAADAVRLGMLRTLSPAPFYMARERGYFRDAGLDVTFRFFESAQPIAAAAVSNDIDIGVTALTGGFFNLAEKGILKVIGGGLHEEKGYQGSAILVSNQAFDAGLTSVDKLGGHSFAITQYGSSFDYLIGRLAAKAGFDLKSVQLRAVQQVPNMVAAVSSGQVDATIAIASQARPLAAAGQAHIIGWIGDLVPYQLTALFTTERMIQRNEAVVHRFCDAYRRGVADYRQAFLRRDAKGEPVVDATTDAAIANITVYVFTGDPKAREKILGGAGFYDKDAALDVADVKEQLRAFKARDLVKGDADPDSLIDTRFMPVR
;
A
#
# COMPACT_ATOMS: atom_id res chain seq x y z
N MET A 1 37.88 -32.89 82.81
CA MET A 1 38.19 -33.18 81.42
C MET A 1 36.89 -33.00 80.61
N ALA A 2 36.68 -31.85 80.00
CA ALA A 2 35.49 -31.51 79.23
C ALA A 2 35.87 -31.59 77.76
N LYS A 3 35.05 -32.29 76.99
CA LYS A 3 35.20 -32.36 75.52
C LYS A 3 34.35 -31.31 74.85
N ASP A 4 34.98 -30.45 74.11
CA ASP A 4 34.42 -29.48 73.25
C ASP A 4 33.67 -30.16 72.10
N VAL A 5 32.41 -29.75 71.85
CA VAL A 5 31.62 -30.15 70.63
C VAL A 5 31.39 -28.92 69.78
N SER A 6 32.17 -28.89 68.68
CA SER A 6 32.06 -27.89 67.67
C SER A 6 30.70 -27.99 66.92
N ARG A 7 29.96 -26.87 66.91
CA ARG A 7 28.72 -26.71 66.11
C ARG A 7 29.14 -26.20 64.70
N ARG A 8 29.08 -27.05 63.68
CA ARG A 8 29.16 -26.66 62.27
C ARG A 8 27.77 -26.23 61.83
N SER A 9 27.60 -24.93 61.63
CA SER A 9 26.40 -24.37 61.00
C SER A 9 26.46 -24.64 59.47
N VAL A 10 25.50 -25.44 59.00
CA VAL A 10 25.28 -25.65 57.56
C VAL A 10 24.35 -24.53 57.10
N ILE A 11 24.91 -23.57 56.34
CA ILE A 11 24.13 -22.57 55.59
C ILE A 11 23.66 -23.22 54.28
N ALA A 12 22.38 -23.58 54.22
CA ALA A 12 21.73 -24.01 53.00
C ALA A 12 21.40 -22.76 52.16
N ALA A 13 22.18 -22.49 51.11
CA ALA A 13 21.86 -21.46 50.15
C ALA A 13 20.71 -21.96 49.24
N LEU A 14 19.51 -21.42 49.42
CA LEU A 14 18.42 -21.57 48.47
C LEU A 14 18.78 -20.75 47.21
N ALA A 15 19.26 -21.42 46.16
CA ALA A 15 19.36 -20.84 44.84
C ALA A 15 17.94 -20.71 44.26
N ALA A 16 17.37 -19.50 44.28
CA ALA A 16 16.15 -19.19 43.56
C ALA A 16 16.44 -19.30 42.06
N ALA A 17 15.97 -20.36 41.46
CA ALA A 17 15.96 -20.50 40.00
C ALA A 17 15.00 -19.44 39.42
N VAL A 18 15.56 -18.33 38.94
CA VAL A 18 14.83 -17.37 38.10
C VAL A 18 14.51 -18.12 36.81
N PRO A 19 13.23 -18.28 36.40
CA PRO A 19 12.92 -18.88 35.14
C PRO A 19 13.48 -17.94 34.03
N ILE A 20 14.51 -18.37 33.36
CA ILE A 20 14.95 -17.73 32.12
C ILE A 20 13.78 -17.99 31.14
N SER A 21 12.89 -17.01 30.98
CA SER A 21 11.94 -16.99 29.87
C SER A 21 12.77 -17.05 28.60
N GLY A 22 12.87 -18.22 28.02
CA GLY A 22 13.54 -18.43 26.74
C GLY A 22 12.95 -17.43 25.75
N ALA A 23 13.74 -16.46 25.31
CA ALA A 23 13.32 -15.53 24.27
C ALA A 23 12.93 -16.37 23.04
N ARG A 24 11.62 -16.49 22.78
CA ARG A 24 11.13 -17.13 21.56
C ARG A 24 11.71 -16.37 20.38
N ALA A 25 12.33 -17.07 19.42
CA ALA A 25 12.77 -16.44 18.19
C ALA A 25 11.60 -15.72 17.54
N ALA A 26 11.85 -14.52 17.03
CA ALA A 26 10.83 -13.75 16.32
C ALA A 26 10.36 -14.51 15.08
N ASP A 27 9.05 -14.51 14.83
CA ASP A 27 8.50 -15.15 13.63
C ASP A 27 8.86 -14.29 12.40
N ALA A 28 9.56 -14.87 11.43
CA ALA A 28 9.95 -14.19 10.21
C ALA A 28 8.74 -13.97 9.28
N VAL A 29 8.57 -12.74 8.77
CA VAL A 29 7.51 -12.37 7.83
C VAL A 29 8.10 -11.57 6.68
N ARG A 30 7.88 -12.03 5.44
CA ARG A 30 8.29 -11.35 4.22
C ARG A 30 7.10 -10.56 3.67
N LEU A 31 7.20 -9.21 3.68
CA LEU A 31 6.17 -8.31 3.15
C LEU A 31 6.55 -7.85 1.75
N GLY A 32 5.71 -8.20 0.76
CA GLY A 32 5.83 -7.74 -0.63
C GLY A 32 5.10 -6.43 -0.85
N MET A 33 5.77 -5.44 -1.46
CA MET A 33 5.20 -4.12 -1.76
C MET A 33 5.99 -3.38 -2.85
N LEU A 34 5.45 -2.28 -3.34
CA LEU A 34 6.19 -1.37 -4.22
C LEU A 34 7.14 -0.48 -3.40
N ARG A 35 8.30 -0.12 -3.98
CA ARG A 35 9.20 0.89 -3.39
C ARG A 35 8.70 2.30 -3.71
N THR A 36 7.62 2.69 -3.09
CA THR A 36 6.98 4.01 -3.25
C THR A 36 6.60 4.60 -1.90
N LEU A 37 6.03 5.82 -1.89
CA LEU A 37 5.49 6.42 -0.67
C LEU A 37 4.18 5.73 -0.21
N SER A 38 3.48 5.05 -1.13
CA SER A 38 2.19 4.40 -0.82
C SER A 38 2.22 3.49 0.41
N PRO A 39 3.21 2.60 0.65
CA PRO A 39 3.25 1.77 1.85
C PRO A 39 3.93 2.42 3.08
N ALA A 40 3.96 3.75 3.18
CA ALA A 40 4.65 4.48 4.25
C ALA A 40 4.31 4.01 5.69
N PRO A 41 3.06 3.65 6.06
CA PRO A 41 2.78 3.14 7.40
C PRO A 41 3.58 1.90 7.79
N PHE A 42 3.97 1.03 6.81
CA PHE A 42 4.80 -0.14 7.08
C PHE A 42 6.25 0.25 7.37
N TYR A 43 6.78 1.26 6.67
CA TYR A 43 8.11 1.82 6.98
C TYR A 43 8.15 2.36 8.40
N MET A 44 7.13 3.14 8.77
CA MET A 44 7.00 3.70 10.12
C MET A 44 6.85 2.60 11.18
N ALA A 45 6.01 1.58 10.94
CA ALA A 45 5.83 0.46 11.86
C ALA A 45 7.14 -0.29 12.12
N ARG A 46 7.98 -0.48 11.09
CA ARG A 46 9.28 -1.11 11.21
C ARG A 46 10.26 -0.26 12.00
N GLU A 47 10.44 1.01 11.64
CA GLU A 47 11.39 1.93 12.27
C GLU A 47 11.04 2.22 13.73
N ARG A 48 9.74 2.25 14.06
CA ARG A 48 9.26 2.39 15.44
C ARG A 48 9.26 1.09 16.23
N GLY A 49 9.67 -0.02 15.61
CA GLY A 49 9.82 -1.31 16.26
C GLY A 49 8.50 -2.05 16.53
N TYR A 50 7.37 -1.64 15.94
CA TYR A 50 6.07 -2.24 16.23
C TYR A 50 5.99 -3.71 15.83
N PHE A 51 6.64 -4.10 14.74
CA PHE A 51 6.75 -5.51 14.36
C PHE A 51 7.61 -6.29 15.36
N ARG A 52 8.75 -5.73 15.78
CA ARG A 52 9.61 -6.35 16.78
C ARG A 52 8.90 -6.54 18.13
N ASP A 53 8.15 -5.52 18.58
CA ASP A 53 7.37 -5.58 19.82
C ASP A 53 6.27 -6.65 19.75
N ALA A 54 5.76 -6.92 18.53
CA ALA A 54 4.82 -8.01 18.25
C ALA A 54 5.50 -9.38 18.09
N GLY A 55 6.81 -9.48 18.30
CA GLY A 55 7.59 -10.72 18.13
C GLY A 55 7.74 -11.14 16.68
N LEU A 56 7.80 -10.17 15.75
CA LEU A 56 7.93 -10.42 14.31
C LEU A 56 9.25 -9.81 13.78
N ASP A 57 9.94 -10.58 12.93
CA ASP A 57 11.04 -10.11 12.09
C ASP A 57 10.52 -9.89 10.67
N VAL A 58 10.11 -8.65 10.38
CA VAL A 58 9.52 -8.29 9.08
C VAL A 58 10.60 -7.83 8.11
N THR A 59 10.71 -8.48 6.96
CA THR A 59 11.58 -8.07 5.86
C THR A 59 10.76 -7.58 4.68
N PHE A 60 11.20 -6.49 4.02
CA PHE A 60 10.51 -5.92 2.85
C PHE A 60 11.08 -6.50 1.56
N ARG A 61 10.19 -6.95 0.68
CA ARG A 61 10.48 -7.38 -0.69
C ARG A 61 9.86 -6.37 -1.65
N PHE A 62 10.69 -5.68 -2.42
CA PHE A 62 10.25 -4.61 -3.32
C PHE A 62 10.04 -5.12 -4.74
N PHE A 63 9.00 -4.63 -5.38
CA PHE A 63 8.57 -4.95 -6.74
C PHE A 63 8.33 -3.66 -7.53
N GLU A 64 8.35 -3.77 -8.86
CA GLU A 64 8.16 -2.64 -9.78
C GLU A 64 6.73 -2.48 -10.30
N SER A 65 5.86 -3.48 -10.04
CA SER A 65 4.43 -3.44 -10.36
C SER A 65 3.61 -4.35 -9.44
N ALA A 66 2.29 -4.20 -9.44
CA ALA A 66 1.38 -4.88 -8.51
C ALA A 66 1.25 -6.39 -8.76
N GLN A 67 1.13 -6.81 -10.01
CA GLN A 67 0.80 -8.20 -10.33
C GLN A 67 1.86 -9.23 -9.88
N PRO A 68 3.18 -9.00 -9.99
CA PRO A 68 4.18 -9.92 -9.48
C PRO A 68 4.07 -10.17 -7.96
N ILE A 69 3.52 -9.24 -7.18
CA ILE A 69 3.38 -9.40 -5.73
C ILE A 69 2.38 -10.52 -5.40
N ALA A 70 1.25 -10.58 -6.11
CA ALA A 70 0.29 -11.67 -5.95
C ALA A 70 0.90 -13.04 -6.32
N ALA A 71 1.66 -13.11 -7.40
CA ALA A 71 2.36 -14.32 -7.81
C ALA A 71 3.41 -14.76 -6.76
N ALA A 72 4.17 -13.81 -6.21
CA ALA A 72 5.16 -14.06 -5.16
C ALA A 72 4.54 -14.62 -3.87
N ALA A 73 3.30 -14.23 -3.52
CA ALA A 73 2.58 -14.83 -2.40
C ALA A 73 2.22 -16.29 -2.67
N VAL A 74 1.79 -16.60 -3.89
CA VAL A 74 1.45 -17.97 -4.29
C VAL A 74 2.68 -18.87 -4.33
N SER A 75 3.82 -18.39 -4.87
CA SER A 75 5.10 -19.12 -4.88
C SER A 75 5.78 -19.23 -3.51
N ASN A 76 5.23 -18.56 -2.49
CA ASN A 76 5.80 -18.49 -1.14
C ASN A 76 7.12 -17.71 -1.05
N ASP A 77 7.35 -16.75 -1.96
CA ASP A 77 8.47 -15.81 -1.89
C ASP A 77 8.20 -14.66 -0.91
N ILE A 78 6.91 -14.37 -0.68
CA ILE A 78 6.41 -13.48 0.37
C ILE A 78 5.31 -14.16 1.19
N ASP A 79 5.07 -13.68 2.40
CA ASP A 79 4.04 -14.18 3.30
C ASP A 79 2.78 -13.30 3.28
N ILE A 80 2.99 -12.00 3.18
CA ILE A 80 1.94 -10.96 3.12
C ILE A 80 2.28 -10.01 1.97
N GLY A 81 1.28 -9.53 1.26
CA GLY A 81 1.43 -8.52 0.22
C GLY A 81 0.57 -7.29 0.49
N VAL A 82 1.05 -6.12 0.07
CA VAL A 82 0.26 -4.89 0.02
C VAL A 82 0.46 -4.20 -1.32
N THR A 83 -0.61 -4.09 -2.09
CA THR A 83 -0.59 -3.43 -3.39
C THR A 83 -2.00 -3.22 -3.92
N ALA A 84 -2.11 -2.58 -5.08
CA ALA A 84 -3.37 -2.46 -5.80
C ALA A 84 -3.87 -3.85 -6.25
N LEU A 85 -5.16 -4.09 -6.12
CA LEU A 85 -5.80 -5.31 -6.59
C LEU A 85 -5.86 -5.30 -8.13
N THR A 86 -5.51 -6.42 -8.74
CA THR A 86 -5.45 -6.59 -10.20
C THR A 86 -6.35 -7.73 -10.66
N GLY A 87 -6.67 -7.80 -11.94
CA GLY A 87 -7.35 -8.97 -12.50
C GLY A 87 -6.60 -10.28 -12.22
N GLY A 88 -5.26 -10.25 -12.28
CA GLY A 88 -4.43 -11.40 -11.91
C GLY A 88 -4.56 -11.80 -10.43
N PHE A 89 -4.64 -10.82 -9.53
CA PHE A 89 -4.93 -11.08 -8.11
C PHE A 89 -6.29 -11.75 -7.95
N PHE A 90 -7.34 -11.18 -8.54
CA PHE A 90 -8.69 -11.73 -8.42
C PHE A 90 -8.82 -13.13 -9.03
N ASN A 91 -8.15 -13.43 -10.15
CA ASN A 91 -8.11 -14.78 -10.70
C ASN A 91 -7.47 -15.83 -9.75
N LEU A 92 -6.55 -15.41 -8.89
CA LEU A 92 -5.96 -16.28 -7.86
C LEU A 92 -6.87 -16.38 -6.62
N ALA A 93 -7.52 -15.27 -6.24
CA ALA A 93 -8.48 -15.24 -5.15
C ALA A 93 -9.73 -16.07 -5.47
N GLU A 94 -10.25 -16.01 -6.70
CA GLU A 94 -11.35 -16.86 -7.19
C GLU A 94 -11.08 -18.37 -7.02
N LYS A 95 -9.80 -18.77 -7.02
CA LYS A 95 -9.36 -20.15 -6.76
C LYS A 95 -9.20 -20.47 -5.27
N GLY A 96 -9.56 -19.56 -4.38
CA GLY A 96 -9.39 -19.70 -2.93
C GLY A 96 -7.93 -19.61 -2.45
N ILE A 97 -7.00 -19.14 -3.30
CA ILE A 97 -5.57 -19.09 -2.94
C ILE A 97 -5.22 -17.84 -2.14
N LEU A 98 -5.78 -16.68 -2.53
CA LEU A 98 -5.51 -15.39 -1.89
C LEU A 98 -6.74 -14.86 -1.16
N LYS A 99 -6.52 -14.17 -0.06
CA LYS A 99 -7.51 -13.45 0.74
C LYS A 99 -7.08 -12.01 0.95
N VAL A 100 -7.98 -11.06 0.71
CA VAL A 100 -7.84 -9.68 1.17
C VAL A 100 -8.13 -9.66 2.67
N ILE A 101 -7.22 -9.10 3.47
CA ILE A 101 -7.28 -9.12 4.93
C ILE A 101 -7.29 -7.73 5.57
N GLY A 102 -7.19 -6.64 4.79
CA GLY A 102 -7.22 -5.28 5.32
C GLY A 102 -7.04 -4.22 4.26
N GLY A 103 -7.32 -2.97 4.64
CA GLY A 103 -7.13 -1.81 3.79
C GLY A 103 -5.70 -1.29 3.79
N GLY A 104 -5.35 -0.60 2.72
CA GLY A 104 -4.14 0.20 2.57
C GLY A 104 -4.50 1.64 2.21
N LEU A 105 -3.76 2.22 1.26
CA LEU A 105 -4.04 3.54 0.74
C LEU A 105 -5.42 3.58 0.07
N HIS A 106 -6.18 4.63 0.36
CA HIS A 106 -7.47 4.92 -0.27
C HIS A 106 -7.37 6.24 -1.05
N GLU A 107 -7.91 6.30 -2.26
CA GLU A 107 -8.12 7.55 -2.96
C GLU A 107 -9.38 8.20 -2.41
N GLU A 108 -9.22 9.25 -1.62
CA GLU A 108 -10.31 9.89 -0.88
C GLU A 108 -10.51 11.32 -1.36
N LYS A 109 -11.77 11.76 -1.43
CA LYS A 109 -12.11 13.13 -1.82
C LYS A 109 -11.45 14.16 -0.91
N GLY A 110 -10.85 15.18 -1.50
CA GLY A 110 -10.12 16.22 -0.76
C GLY A 110 -8.70 15.83 -0.37
N TYR A 111 -8.26 14.60 -0.71
CA TYR A 111 -6.88 14.15 -0.57
C TYR A 111 -6.28 13.86 -1.94
N GLN A 112 -5.17 14.52 -2.24
CA GLN A 112 -4.52 14.46 -3.54
C GLN A 112 -3.53 13.30 -3.57
N GLY A 113 -4.03 12.06 -3.66
CA GLY A 113 -3.27 10.81 -3.68
C GLY A 113 -2.62 10.53 -5.02
N SER A 114 -3.43 10.30 -6.05
CA SER A 114 -2.98 10.05 -7.43
C SER A 114 -3.56 11.09 -8.39
N ALA A 115 -2.73 11.52 -9.34
CA ALA A 115 -3.06 12.51 -10.36
C ALA A 115 -3.16 11.87 -11.75
N ILE A 116 -4.00 12.44 -12.61
CA ILE A 116 -3.99 12.20 -14.05
C ILE A 116 -2.99 13.18 -14.64
N LEU A 117 -1.89 12.62 -15.19
CA LEU A 117 -0.81 13.34 -15.85
C LEU A 117 -1.00 13.31 -17.35
N VAL A 118 -0.75 14.45 -18.00
CA VAL A 118 -0.80 14.64 -19.45
C VAL A 118 0.54 15.19 -19.90
N SER A 119 1.07 14.68 -21.03
CA SER A 119 2.29 15.19 -21.66
C SER A 119 2.10 16.61 -22.15
N ASN A 120 3.19 17.40 -22.21
CA ASN A 120 3.12 18.78 -22.74
C ASN A 120 2.51 18.82 -24.14
N GLN A 121 2.95 17.91 -25.02
CA GLN A 121 2.45 17.83 -26.39
C GLN A 121 0.93 17.61 -26.46
N ALA A 122 0.40 16.68 -25.68
CA ALA A 122 -1.04 16.40 -25.65
C ALA A 122 -1.83 17.53 -24.99
N PHE A 123 -1.27 18.15 -23.96
CA PHE A 123 -1.90 19.30 -23.30
C PHE A 123 -2.02 20.50 -24.25
N ASP A 124 -0.95 20.83 -24.95
CA ASP A 124 -0.92 21.91 -25.94
C ASP A 124 -1.84 21.63 -27.15
N ALA A 125 -2.05 20.33 -27.46
CA ALA A 125 -3.01 19.87 -28.48
C ALA A 125 -4.47 19.86 -27.98
N GLY A 126 -4.73 20.24 -26.73
CA GLY A 126 -6.07 20.44 -26.18
C GLY A 126 -6.56 19.38 -25.18
N LEU A 127 -5.74 18.40 -24.78
CA LEU A 127 -6.05 17.43 -23.71
C LEU A 127 -5.91 18.11 -22.33
N THR A 128 -6.85 18.96 -21.98
CA THR A 128 -6.80 19.81 -20.78
C THR A 128 -7.76 19.38 -19.66
N SER A 129 -8.58 18.35 -19.93
CA SER A 129 -9.58 17.83 -18.99
C SER A 129 -9.84 16.34 -19.22
N VAL A 130 -10.41 15.69 -18.20
CA VAL A 130 -10.57 14.22 -18.15
C VAL A 130 -11.57 13.71 -19.20
N ASP A 131 -12.62 14.46 -19.49
CA ASP A 131 -13.61 14.13 -20.52
C ASP A 131 -13.04 14.04 -21.94
N LYS A 132 -11.86 14.63 -22.18
CA LYS A 132 -11.15 14.60 -23.45
C LYS A 132 -10.17 13.42 -23.61
N LEU A 133 -10.07 12.50 -22.65
CA LEU A 133 -9.16 11.36 -22.74
C LEU A 133 -9.50 10.36 -23.88
N GLY A 134 -10.72 10.38 -24.38
CA GLY A 134 -11.10 9.59 -25.56
C GLY A 134 -10.22 9.92 -26.78
N GLY A 135 -9.78 8.89 -27.52
CA GLY A 135 -8.90 9.03 -28.69
C GLY A 135 -7.41 9.14 -28.37
N HIS A 136 -7.02 9.37 -27.12
CA HIS A 136 -5.64 9.55 -26.70
C HIS A 136 -4.96 8.25 -26.26
N SER A 137 -3.63 8.22 -26.27
CA SER A 137 -2.82 7.14 -25.73
C SER A 137 -2.69 7.28 -24.21
N PHE A 138 -2.80 6.15 -23.50
CA PHE A 138 -2.76 6.11 -22.04
C PHE A 138 -1.86 4.98 -21.54
N ALA A 139 -0.82 5.30 -20.76
CA ALA A 139 0.08 4.30 -20.22
C ALA A 139 -0.54 3.59 -19.02
N ILE A 140 -0.39 2.27 -19.02
CA ILE A 140 -0.73 1.36 -17.92
C ILE A 140 0.45 0.41 -17.70
N THR A 141 0.53 -0.24 -16.52
CA THR A 141 1.54 -1.30 -16.34
C THR A 141 1.22 -2.51 -17.21
N GLN A 142 -0.03 -2.95 -17.20
CA GLN A 142 -0.54 -4.07 -18.01
C GLN A 142 -2.07 -4.06 -18.05
N TYR A 143 -2.65 -4.80 -18.97
CA TYR A 143 -4.09 -5.04 -18.98
C TYR A 143 -4.51 -5.76 -17.70
N GLY A 144 -5.63 -5.34 -17.12
CA GLY A 144 -6.10 -5.83 -15.83
C GLY A 144 -5.34 -5.25 -14.61
N SER A 145 -4.51 -4.22 -14.80
CA SER A 145 -3.94 -3.45 -13.67
C SER A 145 -4.96 -2.49 -13.07
N SER A 146 -4.65 -1.94 -11.88
CA SER A 146 -5.45 -0.86 -11.29
C SER A 146 -5.54 0.39 -12.19
N PHE A 147 -4.53 0.66 -12.99
CA PHE A 147 -4.54 1.76 -13.97
C PHE A 147 -5.55 1.50 -15.10
N ASP A 148 -5.63 0.25 -15.56
CA ASP A 148 -6.64 -0.18 -16.54
C ASP A 148 -8.07 -0.14 -15.92
N TYR A 149 -8.22 -0.50 -14.66
CA TYR A 149 -9.48 -0.30 -13.92
C TYR A 149 -9.86 1.16 -13.84
N LEU A 150 -8.92 2.03 -13.44
CA LEU A 150 -9.18 3.46 -13.25
C LEU A 150 -9.55 4.18 -14.53
N ILE A 151 -8.88 3.93 -15.67
CA ILE A 151 -9.28 4.57 -16.92
C ILE A 151 -10.70 4.16 -17.33
N GLY A 152 -11.11 2.92 -17.02
CA GLY A 152 -12.50 2.47 -17.20
C GLY A 152 -13.48 3.23 -16.31
N ARG A 153 -13.13 3.46 -15.02
CA ARG A 153 -13.94 4.26 -14.09
C ARG A 153 -14.04 5.72 -14.53
N LEU A 154 -12.93 6.30 -14.99
CA LEU A 154 -12.89 7.67 -15.53
C LEU A 154 -13.75 7.80 -16.78
N ALA A 155 -13.69 6.82 -17.70
CA ALA A 155 -14.54 6.81 -18.89
C ALA A 155 -16.03 6.81 -18.54
N ALA A 156 -16.44 5.95 -17.62
CA ALA A 156 -17.82 5.90 -17.15
C ALA A 156 -18.26 7.20 -16.46
N LYS A 157 -17.37 7.82 -15.68
CA LYS A 157 -17.65 9.05 -14.92
C LYS A 157 -17.69 10.30 -15.80
N ALA A 158 -16.73 10.42 -16.74
CA ALA A 158 -16.55 11.62 -17.56
C ALA A 158 -17.25 11.53 -18.94
N GLY A 159 -17.77 10.33 -19.30
CA GLY A 159 -18.61 10.15 -20.50
C GLY A 159 -17.86 9.98 -21.81
N PHE A 160 -16.56 9.62 -21.78
CA PHE A 160 -15.83 9.30 -23.00
C PHE A 160 -15.86 7.79 -23.31
N ASP A 161 -15.71 7.43 -24.60
CA ASP A 161 -15.66 6.01 -25.00
C ASP A 161 -14.30 5.40 -24.64
N LEU A 162 -14.31 4.45 -23.68
CA LEU A 162 -13.11 3.71 -23.27
C LEU A 162 -12.44 2.99 -24.45
N LYS A 163 -13.21 2.50 -25.43
CA LYS A 163 -12.66 1.79 -26.61
C LYS A 163 -11.84 2.70 -27.53
N SER A 164 -12.06 4.01 -27.46
CA SER A 164 -11.26 4.98 -28.20
C SER A 164 -9.89 5.23 -27.57
N VAL A 165 -9.70 4.92 -26.28
CA VAL A 165 -8.42 5.12 -25.57
C VAL A 165 -7.41 4.06 -26.00
N GLN A 166 -6.22 4.51 -26.43
CA GLN A 166 -5.15 3.63 -26.86
C GLN A 166 -4.28 3.21 -25.66
N LEU A 167 -4.65 2.13 -24.98
CA LEU A 167 -3.89 1.63 -23.81
C LEU A 167 -2.50 1.15 -24.25
N ARG A 168 -1.45 1.62 -23.57
CA ARG A 168 -0.04 1.25 -23.76
C ARG A 168 0.49 0.56 -22.50
N ALA A 169 0.73 -0.73 -22.60
CA ALA A 169 1.30 -1.53 -21.51
C ALA A 169 2.82 -1.37 -21.46
N VAL A 170 3.36 -0.73 -20.41
CA VAL A 170 4.79 -0.42 -20.26
C VAL A 170 5.45 -1.16 -19.09
N GLN A 171 4.77 -2.14 -18.54
CA GLN A 171 5.19 -3.14 -17.53
C GLN A 171 5.47 -2.59 -16.12
N GLN A 172 6.06 -1.43 -15.98
CA GLN A 172 6.53 -0.89 -14.70
C GLN A 172 6.02 0.52 -14.45
N VAL A 173 5.75 0.89 -13.20
CA VAL A 173 5.29 2.23 -12.83
C VAL A 173 6.30 3.33 -13.25
N PRO A 174 7.62 3.18 -13.05
CA PRO A 174 8.57 4.19 -13.52
C PRO A 174 8.49 4.45 -15.04
N ASN A 175 8.22 3.41 -15.84
CA ASN A 175 8.09 3.55 -17.29
C ASN A 175 6.85 4.37 -17.70
N MET A 176 5.75 4.28 -16.94
CA MET A 176 4.56 5.10 -17.18
C MET A 176 4.87 6.60 -17.03
N VAL A 177 5.58 6.94 -15.96
CA VAL A 177 6.01 8.31 -15.66
C VAL A 177 6.97 8.83 -16.74
N ALA A 178 7.95 8.01 -17.12
CA ALA A 178 8.91 8.36 -18.18
C ALA A 178 8.23 8.55 -19.55
N ALA A 179 7.27 7.69 -19.88
CA ALA A 179 6.56 7.75 -21.16
C ALA A 179 5.72 9.04 -21.32
N VAL A 180 5.03 9.49 -20.26
CA VAL A 180 4.27 10.75 -20.30
C VAL A 180 5.21 11.96 -20.32
N SER A 181 6.28 11.96 -19.52
CA SER A 181 7.24 13.07 -19.48
C SER A 181 7.99 13.26 -20.81
N SER A 182 8.23 12.17 -21.54
CA SER A 182 8.90 12.22 -22.87
C SER A 182 7.93 12.42 -24.04
N GLY A 183 6.61 12.46 -23.80
CA GLY A 183 5.59 12.56 -24.84
C GLY A 183 5.39 11.27 -25.68
N GLN A 184 5.91 10.12 -25.22
CA GLN A 184 5.66 8.82 -25.87
C GLN A 184 4.22 8.34 -25.70
N VAL A 185 3.54 8.81 -24.67
CA VAL A 185 2.11 8.65 -24.44
C VAL A 185 1.49 9.99 -24.04
N ASP A 186 0.22 10.16 -24.35
CA ASP A 186 -0.50 11.40 -24.05
C ASP A 186 -0.80 11.55 -22.56
N ALA A 187 -1.18 10.45 -21.88
CA ALA A 187 -1.60 10.51 -20.49
C ALA A 187 -1.23 9.26 -19.68
N THR A 188 -1.25 9.39 -18.38
CA THR A 188 -1.16 8.29 -17.40
C THR A 188 -1.70 8.72 -16.04
N ILE A 189 -1.66 7.82 -15.06
CA ILE A 189 -1.88 8.12 -13.64
C ILE A 189 -0.57 7.93 -12.89
N ALA A 190 -0.24 8.88 -12.00
CA ALA A 190 0.91 8.80 -11.12
C ALA A 190 0.56 9.28 -9.70
N ILE A 191 1.17 8.69 -8.68
CA ILE A 191 1.01 9.17 -7.30
C ILE A 191 1.54 10.60 -7.14
N ALA A 192 0.97 11.36 -6.21
CA ALA A 192 1.26 12.78 -6.05
C ALA A 192 2.76 13.09 -5.86
N SER A 193 3.52 12.21 -5.15
CA SER A 193 4.97 12.36 -4.96
C SER A 193 5.78 12.28 -6.26
N GLN A 194 5.21 11.71 -7.33
CA GLN A 194 5.79 11.68 -8.69
C GLN A 194 5.19 12.77 -9.57
N ALA A 195 3.86 12.95 -9.52
CA ALA A 195 3.14 13.89 -10.37
C ALA A 195 3.49 15.36 -10.09
N ARG A 196 3.52 15.77 -8.83
CA ARG A 196 3.80 17.16 -8.45
C ARG A 196 5.18 17.67 -8.88
N PRO A 197 6.29 16.93 -8.66
CA PRO A 197 7.60 17.37 -9.13
C PRO A 197 7.67 17.54 -10.66
N LEU A 198 7.02 16.67 -11.42
CA LEU A 198 6.97 16.75 -12.88
C LEU A 198 6.19 17.98 -13.35
N ALA A 199 5.04 18.23 -12.75
CA ALA A 199 4.24 19.43 -13.07
C ALA A 199 4.97 20.71 -12.68
N ALA A 200 5.60 20.75 -11.49
CA ALA A 200 6.40 21.88 -11.04
C ALA A 200 7.62 22.17 -11.93
N ALA A 201 8.20 21.12 -12.53
CA ALA A 201 9.31 21.23 -13.49
C ALA A 201 8.86 21.53 -14.93
N GLY A 202 7.55 21.66 -15.19
CA GLY A 202 7.00 21.86 -16.52
C GLY A 202 7.19 20.65 -17.47
N GLN A 203 7.33 19.43 -16.92
CA GLN A 203 7.56 18.22 -17.71
C GLN A 203 6.27 17.45 -18.01
N ALA A 204 5.17 17.79 -17.34
CA ALA A 204 3.84 17.26 -17.58
C ALA A 204 2.78 18.17 -16.93
N HIS A 205 1.51 17.95 -17.24
CA HIS A 205 0.39 18.68 -16.65
C HIS A 205 -0.52 17.77 -15.83
N ILE A 206 -0.99 18.24 -14.67
CA ILE A 206 -2.02 17.56 -13.87
C ILE A 206 -3.38 18.08 -14.33
N ILE A 207 -4.28 17.21 -14.82
CA ILE A 207 -5.63 17.58 -15.25
C ILE A 207 -6.73 17.10 -14.30
N GLY A 208 -6.39 16.39 -13.24
CA GLY A 208 -7.33 15.94 -12.21
C GLY A 208 -6.69 15.05 -11.17
N TRP A 209 -7.41 14.87 -10.05
CA TRP A 209 -7.02 13.99 -8.94
C TRP A 209 -8.01 12.84 -8.82
N ILE A 210 -7.50 11.62 -8.66
CA ILE A 210 -8.34 10.40 -8.64
C ILE A 210 -9.33 10.44 -7.49
N GLY A 211 -8.90 10.83 -6.29
CA GLY A 211 -9.78 10.90 -5.12
C GLY A 211 -10.99 11.83 -5.30
N ASP A 212 -10.84 12.92 -6.06
CA ASP A 212 -11.95 13.85 -6.34
C ASP A 212 -12.90 13.33 -7.42
N LEU A 213 -12.41 12.50 -8.33
CA LEU A 213 -13.15 12.00 -9.48
C LEU A 213 -13.81 10.64 -9.22
N VAL A 214 -13.03 9.67 -8.75
CA VAL A 214 -13.43 8.29 -8.58
C VAL A 214 -12.78 7.69 -7.31
N PRO A 215 -13.23 8.09 -6.10
CA PRO A 215 -12.70 7.53 -4.85
C PRO A 215 -12.73 6.00 -4.87
N TYR A 216 -11.68 5.33 -4.33
CA TYR A 216 -11.62 3.88 -4.29
C TYR A 216 -10.50 3.36 -3.39
N GLN A 217 -10.56 2.09 -3.00
CA GLN A 217 -9.49 1.38 -2.29
C GLN A 217 -8.33 1.12 -3.25
N LEU A 218 -7.30 1.97 -3.20
CA LEU A 218 -6.16 1.84 -4.11
C LEU A 218 -5.32 0.61 -3.79
N THR A 219 -4.92 0.43 -2.52
CA THR A 219 -4.14 -0.73 -2.10
C THR A 219 -4.86 -1.50 -1.01
N ALA A 220 -4.69 -2.81 -1.00
CA ALA A 220 -5.19 -3.69 0.03
C ALA A 220 -4.08 -4.61 0.54
N LEU A 221 -4.19 -4.98 1.81
CA LEU A 221 -3.37 -6.00 2.44
C LEU A 221 -3.97 -7.37 2.12
N PHE A 222 -3.13 -8.32 1.72
CA PHE A 222 -3.57 -9.67 1.40
C PHE A 222 -2.54 -10.73 1.80
N THR A 223 -3.00 -11.95 1.94
CA THR A 223 -2.16 -13.11 2.17
C THR A 223 -2.75 -14.36 1.52
N THR A 224 -2.09 -15.50 1.65
CA THR A 224 -2.62 -16.77 1.17
C THR A 224 -3.49 -17.44 2.22
N GLU A 225 -4.51 -18.18 1.78
CA GLU A 225 -5.32 -19.05 2.64
C GLU A 225 -4.42 -20.00 3.47
N ARG A 226 -3.36 -20.54 2.84
CA ARG A 226 -2.36 -21.36 3.53
C ARG A 226 -1.67 -20.63 4.69
N MET A 227 -1.31 -19.37 4.51
CA MET A 227 -0.67 -18.57 5.57
C MET A 227 -1.64 -18.36 6.74
N ILE A 228 -2.90 -18.07 6.45
CA ILE A 228 -3.95 -17.94 7.46
C ILE A 228 -4.08 -19.27 8.24
N GLN A 229 -4.27 -20.38 7.57
CA GLN A 229 -4.48 -21.68 8.22
C GLN A 229 -3.30 -22.14 9.09
N ARG A 230 -2.07 -21.83 8.69
CA ARG A 230 -0.87 -22.29 9.40
C ARG A 230 -0.36 -21.32 10.45
N ASN A 231 -0.58 -20.03 10.28
CA ASN A 231 0.05 -18.97 11.05
C ASN A 231 -0.91 -17.82 11.40
N GLU A 232 -2.19 -18.11 11.66
CA GLU A 232 -3.23 -17.10 11.93
C GLU A 232 -2.80 -16.08 12.98
N ALA A 233 -2.20 -16.55 14.09
CA ALA A 233 -1.69 -15.70 15.15
C ALA A 233 -0.57 -14.75 14.68
N VAL A 234 0.25 -15.14 13.70
CA VAL A 234 1.27 -14.27 13.08
C VAL A 234 0.58 -13.18 12.27
N VAL A 235 -0.44 -13.55 11.48
CA VAL A 235 -1.21 -12.59 10.67
C VAL A 235 -1.89 -11.55 11.56
N HIS A 236 -2.52 -11.95 12.67
CA HIS A 236 -3.12 -11.02 13.64
C HIS A 236 -2.09 -10.05 14.20
N ARG A 237 -0.96 -10.55 14.73
CA ARG A 237 0.11 -9.70 15.29
C ARG A 237 0.68 -8.74 14.24
N PHE A 238 0.81 -9.18 12.99
CA PHE A 238 1.25 -8.32 11.89
C PHE A 238 0.24 -7.20 11.62
N CYS A 239 -1.05 -7.52 11.54
CA CYS A 239 -2.11 -6.54 11.32
C CYS A 239 -2.20 -5.53 12.47
N ASP A 240 -2.06 -5.96 13.73
CA ASP A 240 -2.05 -5.06 14.88
C ASP A 240 -0.84 -4.11 14.87
N ALA A 241 0.35 -4.60 14.53
CA ALA A 241 1.54 -3.76 14.38
C ALA A 241 1.38 -2.76 13.21
N TYR A 242 0.80 -3.19 12.09
CA TYR A 242 0.50 -2.32 10.96
C TYR A 242 -0.52 -1.23 11.33
N ARG A 243 -1.59 -1.56 12.05
CA ARG A 243 -2.58 -0.56 12.54
C ARG A 243 -1.93 0.54 13.37
N ARG A 244 -0.95 0.21 14.22
CA ARG A 244 -0.15 1.20 14.96
C ARG A 244 0.61 2.12 13.98
N GLY A 245 1.22 1.56 12.94
CA GLY A 245 1.88 2.33 11.89
C GLY A 245 0.93 3.27 11.14
N VAL A 246 -0.31 2.81 10.84
CA VAL A 246 -1.36 3.64 10.23
C VAL A 246 -1.80 4.76 11.18
N ALA A 247 -1.97 4.48 12.47
CA ALA A 247 -2.33 5.49 13.46
C ALA A 247 -1.29 6.62 13.51
N ASP A 248 -0.01 6.27 13.54
CA ASP A 248 1.09 7.23 13.53
C ASP A 248 1.19 8.00 12.22
N TYR A 249 0.98 7.33 11.07
CA TYR A 249 0.93 7.96 9.77
C TYR A 249 -0.18 9.02 9.70
N ARG A 250 -1.38 8.67 10.15
CA ARG A 250 -2.53 9.59 10.21
C ARG A 250 -2.23 10.79 11.11
N GLN A 251 -1.59 10.54 12.25
CA GLN A 251 -1.17 11.59 13.17
C GLN A 251 -0.12 12.52 12.56
N ALA A 252 0.77 11.99 11.72
CA ALA A 252 1.83 12.75 11.08
C ALA A 252 1.36 13.57 9.87
N PHE A 253 0.44 13.01 9.04
CA PHE A 253 0.16 13.57 7.71
C PHE A 253 -1.31 13.93 7.46
N LEU A 254 -2.27 13.38 8.22
CA LEU A 254 -3.69 13.59 7.93
C LEU A 254 -4.39 14.55 8.90
N ARG A 255 -3.66 15.12 9.87
CA ARG A 255 -4.21 16.16 10.73
C ARG A 255 -4.39 17.46 9.94
N ARG A 256 -5.50 18.13 10.21
CA ARG A 256 -5.82 19.44 9.67
C ARG A 256 -6.02 20.43 10.83
N ASP A 257 -5.65 21.66 10.61
CA ASP A 257 -5.94 22.74 11.55
C ASP A 257 -7.39 23.29 11.39
N ALA A 258 -7.75 24.30 12.14
CA ALA A 258 -9.08 24.91 12.08
C ALA A 258 -9.41 25.56 10.70
N LYS A 259 -8.41 25.79 9.86
CA LYS A 259 -8.56 26.31 8.49
C LYS A 259 -8.58 25.20 7.43
N GLY A 260 -8.42 23.93 7.86
CA GLY A 260 -8.33 22.78 6.95
C GLY A 260 -6.93 22.55 6.38
N GLU A 261 -5.91 23.30 6.81
CA GLU A 261 -4.54 23.16 6.33
C GLU A 261 -3.81 21.99 7.02
N PRO A 262 -2.89 21.31 6.33
CA PRO A 262 -2.09 20.23 6.94
C PRO A 262 -1.28 20.74 8.13
N VAL A 263 -1.35 20.03 9.26
CA VAL A 263 -0.51 20.30 10.43
C VAL A 263 0.85 19.63 10.24
N VAL A 264 1.92 20.42 10.23
CA VAL A 264 3.30 19.95 10.11
C VAL A 264 4.05 20.32 11.38
N ASP A 265 4.54 19.32 12.12
CA ASP A 265 5.24 19.48 13.39
C ASP A 265 6.33 18.39 13.61
N ALA A 266 6.87 18.30 14.80
CA ALA A 266 7.89 17.32 15.16
C ALA A 266 7.43 15.86 14.92
N THR A 267 6.14 15.55 15.02
CA THR A 267 5.59 14.22 14.70
C THR A 267 5.73 13.93 13.21
N THR A 268 5.44 14.93 12.38
CA THR A 268 5.63 14.86 10.92
C THR A 268 7.10 14.67 10.57
N ASP A 269 8.01 15.40 11.22
CA ASP A 269 9.46 15.30 10.96
C ASP A 269 10.00 13.91 11.32
N ALA A 270 9.57 13.36 12.44
CA ALA A 270 9.94 12.00 12.85
C ALA A 270 9.42 10.94 11.85
N ALA A 271 8.19 11.11 11.34
CA ALA A 271 7.62 10.22 10.34
C ALA A 271 8.40 10.31 9.00
N ILE A 272 8.76 11.52 8.56
CA ILE A 272 9.58 11.74 7.36
C ILE A 272 10.93 11.02 7.50
N ALA A 273 11.60 11.13 8.66
CA ALA A 273 12.86 10.44 8.91
C ALA A 273 12.72 8.92 8.74
N ASN A 274 11.68 8.30 9.30
CA ASN A 274 11.41 6.87 9.17
C ASN A 274 11.16 6.45 7.71
N ILE A 275 10.43 7.26 6.94
CA ILE A 275 10.09 6.96 5.54
C ILE A 275 11.32 7.11 4.63
N THR A 276 12.18 8.12 4.89
CA THR A 276 13.33 8.43 4.04
C THR A 276 14.40 7.32 4.05
N VAL A 277 14.37 6.41 5.03
CA VAL A 277 15.22 5.21 5.04
C VAL A 277 14.97 4.32 3.81
N TYR A 278 13.72 4.30 3.31
CA TYR A 278 13.28 3.36 2.26
C TYR A 278 13.05 4.00 0.90
N VAL A 279 12.58 5.25 0.89
CA VAL A 279 12.26 5.99 -0.33
C VAL A 279 12.86 7.40 -0.26
N PHE A 280 13.28 7.93 -1.40
CA PHE A 280 13.93 9.24 -1.53
C PHE A 280 15.25 9.38 -0.73
N THR A 281 15.93 8.27 -0.44
CA THR A 281 17.21 8.26 0.30
C THR A 281 18.25 9.13 -0.44
N GLY A 282 18.81 10.12 0.26
CA GLY A 282 19.78 11.06 -0.32
C GLY A 282 19.18 12.13 -1.23
N ASP A 283 17.87 12.17 -1.41
CA ASP A 283 17.20 13.20 -2.21
C ASP A 283 17.01 14.48 -1.36
N PRO A 284 17.59 15.63 -1.74
CA PRO A 284 17.44 16.88 -1.00
C PRO A 284 15.98 17.39 -0.93
N LYS A 285 15.12 16.93 -1.84
CA LYS A 285 13.68 17.21 -1.89
C LYS A 285 12.81 16.13 -1.25
N ALA A 286 13.40 15.17 -0.53
CA ALA A 286 12.66 14.06 0.11
C ALA A 286 11.49 14.57 0.98
N ARG A 287 11.75 15.59 1.82
CA ARG A 287 10.74 16.21 2.68
C ARG A 287 9.54 16.75 1.86
N GLU A 288 9.81 17.54 0.83
CA GLU A 288 8.79 18.11 -0.05
C GLU A 288 7.97 17.03 -0.75
N LYS A 289 8.64 16.01 -1.29
CA LYS A 289 8.00 14.88 -1.98
C LYS A 289 7.13 14.05 -1.04
N ILE A 290 7.56 13.83 0.20
CA ILE A 290 6.78 13.08 1.20
C ILE A 290 5.56 13.89 1.63
N LEU A 291 5.72 15.18 2.00
CA LEU A 291 4.60 16.03 2.39
C LEU A 291 3.58 16.19 1.26
N GLY A 292 4.04 16.47 0.05
CA GLY A 292 3.18 16.64 -1.12
C GLY A 292 2.58 15.35 -1.68
N GLY A 293 3.05 14.19 -1.21
CA GLY A 293 2.63 12.88 -1.71
C GLY A 293 1.94 12.00 -0.68
N ALA A 294 1.72 12.48 0.54
CA ALA A 294 1.03 11.72 1.58
C ALA A 294 -0.45 11.53 1.22
N GLY A 295 -0.84 10.30 0.93
CA GLY A 295 -2.21 9.94 0.58
C GLY A 295 -3.05 9.56 1.81
N PHE A 296 -4.33 9.27 1.58
CA PHE A 296 -5.27 8.97 2.66
C PHE A 296 -5.21 7.49 3.06
N TYR A 297 -5.24 7.26 4.35
CA TYR A 297 -5.43 5.95 4.98
C TYR A 297 -6.62 6.02 5.92
N ASP A 298 -7.51 5.05 5.84
CA ASP A 298 -8.61 4.94 6.79
C ASP A 298 -8.10 4.70 8.21
N LYS A 299 -8.93 5.08 9.19
CA LYS A 299 -8.66 4.76 10.59
C LYS A 299 -8.52 3.25 10.73
N ASP A 300 -7.52 2.82 11.51
CA ASP A 300 -7.22 1.41 11.76
C ASP A 300 -7.01 0.55 10.49
N ALA A 301 -6.65 1.20 9.36
CA ALA A 301 -6.54 0.56 8.04
C ALA A 301 -7.81 -0.19 7.61
N ALA A 302 -8.98 0.41 7.87
CA ALA A 302 -10.25 -0.18 7.50
C ALA A 302 -10.31 -0.45 5.99
N LEU A 303 -10.88 -1.61 5.62
CA LEU A 303 -11.04 -2.05 4.24
C LEU A 303 -12.38 -1.57 3.68
N ASP A 304 -12.38 -0.95 2.52
CA ASP A 304 -13.59 -0.68 1.75
C ASP A 304 -14.01 -1.95 1.00
N VAL A 305 -14.80 -2.78 1.69
CA VAL A 305 -15.29 -4.05 1.15
C VAL A 305 -16.19 -3.83 -0.06
N ALA A 306 -17.01 -2.78 -0.05
CA ALA A 306 -17.92 -2.48 -1.15
C ALA A 306 -17.14 -2.14 -2.44
N ASP A 307 -16.06 -1.36 -2.32
CA ASP A 307 -15.22 -1.02 -3.46
C ASP A 307 -14.40 -2.21 -3.94
N VAL A 308 -13.84 -3.06 -3.07
CA VAL A 308 -13.14 -4.28 -3.48
C VAL A 308 -14.06 -5.19 -4.32
N LYS A 309 -15.32 -5.33 -3.92
CA LYS A 309 -16.33 -6.08 -4.69
C LYS A 309 -16.65 -5.40 -6.02
N GLU A 310 -16.67 -4.08 -6.07
CA GLU A 310 -16.87 -3.32 -7.31
C GLU A 310 -15.69 -3.49 -8.28
N GLN A 311 -14.43 -3.46 -7.77
CA GLN A 311 -13.25 -3.75 -8.58
C GLN A 311 -13.35 -5.14 -9.23
N LEU A 312 -13.74 -6.16 -8.46
CA LEU A 312 -13.95 -7.52 -8.99
C LEU A 312 -15.02 -7.54 -10.08
N ARG A 313 -16.17 -6.90 -9.84
CA ARG A 313 -17.26 -6.82 -10.85
C ARG A 313 -16.79 -6.13 -12.14
N ALA A 314 -16.06 -5.04 -12.03
CA ALA A 314 -15.53 -4.31 -13.17
C ALA A 314 -14.54 -5.14 -14.00
N PHE A 315 -13.67 -5.92 -13.35
CA PHE A 315 -12.76 -6.83 -14.05
C PHE A 315 -13.51 -8.00 -14.70
N LYS A 316 -14.53 -8.57 -14.05
CA LYS A 316 -15.39 -9.62 -14.63
C LYS A 316 -16.15 -9.10 -15.86
N ALA A 317 -16.73 -7.90 -15.78
CA ALA A 317 -17.45 -7.28 -16.91
C ALA A 317 -16.59 -7.06 -18.16
N ARG A 318 -15.27 -7.10 -18.02
CA ARG A 318 -14.31 -6.94 -19.11
C ARG A 318 -13.56 -8.24 -19.45
N ASP A 319 -14.04 -9.39 -18.99
CA ASP A 319 -13.41 -10.72 -19.19
C ASP A 319 -11.97 -10.84 -18.67
N LEU A 320 -11.54 -9.96 -17.77
CA LEU A 320 -10.19 -9.95 -17.18
C LEU A 320 -10.11 -10.87 -15.94
N VAL A 321 -11.24 -11.21 -15.34
CA VAL A 321 -11.36 -12.19 -14.25
C VAL A 321 -12.42 -13.21 -14.63
N LYS A 322 -12.05 -14.49 -14.47
CA LYS A 322 -12.92 -15.64 -14.74
C LYS A 322 -13.20 -16.38 -13.44
N GLY A 323 -14.39 -16.91 -13.30
CA GLY A 323 -14.83 -17.63 -12.11
C GLY A 323 -16.07 -16.99 -11.47
N ASP A 324 -16.75 -17.75 -10.63
CA ASP A 324 -18.04 -17.39 -10.03
C ASP A 324 -17.99 -17.47 -8.49
N ALA A 325 -16.79 -17.36 -7.89
CA ALA A 325 -16.69 -17.36 -6.44
C ALA A 325 -17.48 -16.19 -5.84
N ASP A 326 -18.11 -16.45 -4.70
CA ASP A 326 -18.78 -15.42 -3.93
C ASP A 326 -17.75 -14.33 -3.56
N PRO A 327 -17.99 -13.06 -3.93
CA PRO A 327 -17.08 -11.95 -3.57
C PRO A 327 -16.75 -11.88 -2.08
N ASP A 328 -17.67 -12.30 -1.19
CA ASP A 328 -17.41 -12.37 0.25
C ASP A 328 -16.36 -13.42 0.61
N SER A 329 -16.25 -14.49 -0.17
CA SER A 329 -15.24 -15.52 0.04
C SER A 329 -13.81 -15.06 -0.23
N LEU A 330 -13.62 -13.94 -0.93
CA LEU A 330 -12.32 -13.38 -1.26
C LEU A 330 -11.74 -12.50 -0.15
N ILE A 331 -12.54 -12.17 0.85
CA ILE A 331 -12.22 -11.21 1.89
C ILE A 331 -12.30 -11.92 3.25
N ASP A 332 -11.30 -11.71 4.10
CA ASP A 332 -11.31 -12.17 5.48
C ASP A 332 -11.28 -10.99 6.44
N THR A 333 -12.44 -10.62 6.96
CA THR A 333 -12.63 -9.45 7.84
C THR A 333 -12.22 -9.67 9.28
N ARG A 334 -11.69 -10.86 9.65
CA ARG A 334 -11.27 -11.16 11.02
C ARG A 334 -10.01 -10.40 11.44
N PHE A 335 -9.19 -9.96 10.49
CA PHE A 335 -7.87 -9.38 10.75
C PHE A 335 -7.90 -7.85 10.87
N MET A 336 -8.77 -7.18 10.13
CA MET A 336 -8.82 -5.73 10.06
C MET A 336 -10.27 -5.24 10.00
N PRO A 337 -10.57 -4.04 10.53
CA PRO A 337 -11.92 -3.46 10.44
C PRO A 337 -12.29 -3.16 8.97
N VAL A 338 -13.58 -3.00 8.75
CA VAL A 338 -14.18 -2.62 7.46
C VAL A 338 -14.85 -1.23 7.56
N ARG A 339 -14.93 -0.53 6.43
CA ARG A 339 -15.70 0.72 6.29
C ARG A 339 -16.91 0.50 5.41
#